data_7a2c5f33add56399395539514d3f0809
#
_entry.id   7a2c5f33add56399395539514d3f0809
#
_cell.length_a   1.000
_cell.length_b   1.000
_cell.length_c   1.000
_cell.angle_alpha   90.00
_cell.angle_beta   90.00
_cell.angle_gamma   90.00
#
_symmetry.space_group_name_H-M   'P 1'
#
loop_
_entity.id
_entity.type
_entity.pdbx_description
1 polymer ?
#
loop_
_entity_poly.entity_id
_entity_poly.type
_entity_poly.pdbx_seq_one_letter_code
_entity_poly.pdbx_strand_id
1 'polypeptide(L)'
;RTAERKGAYAEGNRNNFIFVMAARANRLGVKRAEMEAYAATAFADLPAEERLAAIESAYSHVEEHAAETSAATSRKKGGGPLDVVAVEAYISERFLTRKNGVRGYVEVASKKKRNGQKPVFKPVTDYWVNSLWRSLLKDGHYCSHNDIRAILMSDFSETFHPFRSYFEGLAPWDGVTDWIGQLADTVGTTRPAFWRGCLKRWLIAQVAGSMELGVENHTILLLAGGQGLGKT
;
A
#
# COMPACT_ATOMS: atom_id res chain seq x y z
N ARG A 1 -18.61 22.82 -15.87
CA ARG A 1 -17.50 22.78 -14.86
C ARG A 1 -16.13 23.17 -15.41
N THR A 2 -15.70 22.71 -16.61
CA THR A 2 -14.38 23.06 -17.16
C THR A 2 -14.36 24.47 -17.76
N ALA A 3 -15.43 24.89 -18.43
CA ALA A 3 -15.59 26.25 -18.94
C ALA A 3 -15.74 27.26 -17.78
N GLU A 4 -16.46 26.92 -16.73
CA GLU A 4 -16.61 27.71 -15.50
C GLU A 4 -15.28 27.96 -14.78
N ARG A 5 -14.33 27.02 -14.85
CA ARG A 5 -12.98 27.20 -14.30
C ARG A 5 -12.11 28.19 -15.10
N LYS A 6 -12.46 28.46 -16.36
CA LYS A 6 -11.76 29.41 -17.24
C LYS A 6 -12.44 30.77 -17.32
N GLY A 7 -13.55 30.97 -16.61
CA GLY A 7 -14.32 32.21 -16.52
C GLY A 7 -15.82 31.95 -16.56
N ALA A 8 -16.61 32.83 -15.97
CA ALA A 8 -18.06 32.75 -16.01
C ALA A 8 -18.62 33.15 -17.38
N TYR A 9 -19.83 32.66 -17.73
CA TYR A 9 -20.60 33.14 -18.84
C TYR A 9 -21.15 34.52 -18.49
N ALA A 10 -20.46 35.58 -18.93
CA ALA A 10 -20.74 36.95 -18.60
C ALA A 10 -20.49 37.86 -19.82
N GLU A 11 -21.05 39.06 -19.78
CA GLU A 11 -20.82 40.04 -20.83
C GLU A 11 -19.31 40.29 -21.08
N GLY A 12 -18.89 40.30 -22.32
CA GLY A 12 -17.48 40.38 -22.75
C GLY A 12 -16.73 39.05 -22.78
N ASN A 13 -17.28 37.96 -22.21
CA ASN A 13 -16.64 36.63 -22.20
C ASN A 13 -17.50 35.51 -22.83
N ARG A 14 -18.70 35.84 -23.32
CA ARG A 14 -19.68 34.86 -23.81
C ARG A 14 -19.14 34.00 -24.93
N ASN A 15 -18.54 34.58 -25.94
CA ASN A 15 -17.97 33.88 -27.10
C ASN A 15 -16.83 32.95 -26.68
N ASN A 16 -15.92 33.41 -25.83
CA ASN A 16 -14.82 32.60 -25.34
C ASN A 16 -15.33 31.44 -24.48
N PHE A 17 -16.38 31.66 -23.69
CA PHE A 17 -17.00 30.58 -22.89
C PHE A 17 -17.55 29.47 -23.80
N ILE A 18 -18.29 29.85 -24.85
CA ILE A 18 -18.84 28.90 -25.83
C ILE A 18 -17.73 28.19 -26.59
N PHE A 19 -16.68 28.90 -27.01
CA PHE A 19 -15.51 28.28 -27.65
C PHE A 19 -14.85 27.23 -26.76
N VAL A 20 -14.56 27.56 -25.50
CA VAL A 20 -13.91 26.62 -24.56
C VAL A 20 -14.79 25.39 -24.31
N MET A 21 -16.12 25.59 -24.21
CA MET A 21 -17.06 24.49 -24.04
C MET A 21 -17.15 23.62 -25.28
N ALA A 22 -17.22 24.22 -26.47
CA ALA A 22 -17.25 23.52 -27.76
C ALA A 22 -15.95 22.76 -28.04
N ALA A 23 -14.79 23.36 -27.74
CA ALA A 23 -13.49 22.68 -27.84
C ALA A 23 -13.41 21.47 -26.90
N ARG A 24 -13.99 21.56 -25.71
CA ARG A 24 -14.07 20.42 -24.79
C ARG A 24 -15.03 19.33 -25.32
N ALA A 25 -16.18 19.72 -25.86
CA ALA A 25 -17.14 18.81 -26.48
C ALA A 25 -16.52 18.09 -27.68
N ASN A 26 -15.78 18.80 -28.54
CA ASN A 26 -15.04 18.22 -29.67
C ASN A 26 -14.06 17.15 -29.18
N ARG A 27 -13.21 17.43 -28.18
CA ARG A 27 -12.27 16.46 -27.62
C ARG A 27 -12.94 15.24 -26.97
N LEU A 28 -14.15 15.39 -26.47
CA LEU A 28 -14.97 14.29 -25.94
C LEU A 28 -15.74 13.52 -27.01
N GLY A 29 -15.64 13.90 -28.29
CA GLY A 29 -16.28 13.21 -29.41
C GLY A 29 -17.76 13.53 -29.57
N VAL A 30 -18.26 14.63 -28.97
CA VAL A 30 -19.61 15.13 -29.22
C VAL A 30 -19.69 15.68 -30.64
N LYS A 31 -20.73 15.32 -31.38
CA LYS A 31 -20.91 15.80 -32.75
C LYS A 31 -21.20 17.30 -32.77
N ARG A 32 -20.67 18.01 -33.80
CA ARG A 32 -20.90 19.45 -33.96
C ARG A 32 -22.39 19.81 -33.91
N ALA A 33 -23.25 19.09 -34.62
CA ALA A 33 -24.70 19.34 -34.65
C ALA A 33 -25.36 19.25 -33.24
N GLU A 34 -24.89 18.33 -32.37
CA GLU A 34 -25.39 18.19 -31.02
C GLU A 34 -24.97 19.39 -30.14
N MET A 35 -23.73 19.88 -30.36
CA MET A 35 -23.23 21.07 -29.68
C MET A 35 -23.96 22.34 -30.11
N GLU A 36 -24.27 22.49 -31.42
CA GLU A 36 -25.04 23.59 -31.96
C GLU A 36 -26.47 23.60 -31.39
N ALA A 37 -27.15 22.45 -31.37
CA ALA A 37 -28.47 22.31 -30.78
C ALA A 37 -28.50 22.66 -29.29
N TYR A 38 -27.51 22.21 -28.52
CA TYR A 38 -27.38 22.57 -27.12
C TYR A 38 -27.16 24.07 -26.93
N ALA A 39 -26.25 24.67 -27.70
CA ALA A 39 -25.94 26.10 -27.61
C ALA A 39 -27.12 27.00 -28.01
N ALA A 40 -27.95 26.57 -28.96
CA ALA A 40 -29.16 27.29 -29.34
C ALA A 40 -30.15 27.44 -28.19
N THR A 41 -30.22 26.44 -27.32
CA THR A 41 -31.13 26.45 -26.15
C THR A 41 -30.47 27.10 -24.92
N ALA A 42 -29.22 26.72 -24.63
CA ALA A 42 -28.55 27.12 -23.39
C ALA A 42 -28.02 28.57 -23.40
N PHE A 43 -27.78 29.15 -24.59
CA PHE A 43 -27.18 30.49 -24.80
C PHE A 43 -28.00 31.29 -25.82
N ALA A 44 -29.33 31.27 -25.68
CA ALA A 44 -30.25 31.97 -26.58
C ALA A 44 -30.10 33.49 -26.55
N ASP A 45 -29.48 34.04 -25.51
CA ASP A 45 -29.19 35.44 -25.31
C ASP A 45 -28.04 36.00 -26.16
N LEU A 46 -27.23 35.10 -26.78
CA LEU A 46 -26.20 35.50 -27.75
C LEU A 46 -26.70 35.33 -29.16
N PRO A 47 -26.35 36.24 -30.15
CA PRO A 47 -26.73 36.11 -31.53
C PRO A 47 -26.29 34.75 -32.13
N ALA A 48 -27.15 34.15 -32.96
CA ALA A 48 -26.90 32.86 -33.55
C ALA A 48 -25.57 32.78 -34.32
N GLU A 49 -25.24 33.85 -35.08
CA GLU A 49 -24.01 33.95 -35.85
C GLU A 49 -22.75 33.86 -34.98
N GLU A 50 -22.75 34.55 -33.84
CA GLU A 50 -21.63 34.53 -32.89
C GLU A 50 -21.46 33.17 -32.23
N ARG A 51 -22.58 32.51 -31.83
CA ARG A 51 -22.55 31.16 -31.28
C ARG A 51 -21.97 30.15 -32.26
N LEU A 52 -22.48 30.19 -33.50
CA LEU A 52 -22.03 29.26 -34.57
C LEU A 52 -20.57 29.49 -34.93
N ALA A 53 -20.11 30.75 -35.03
CA ALA A 53 -18.71 31.05 -35.30
C ALA A 53 -17.77 30.52 -34.21
N ALA A 54 -18.14 30.64 -32.91
CA ALA A 54 -17.36 30.10 -31.81
C ALA A 54 -17.30 28.57 -31.84
N ILE A 55 -18.40 27.89 -32.16
CA ILE A 55 -18.48 26.44 -32.28
C ILE A 55 -17.67 25.98 -33.52
N GLU A 56 -17.84 26.63 -34.66
CA GLU A 56 -17.10 26.30 -35.85
C GLU A 56 -15.58 26.41 -35.67
N SER A 57 -15.12 27.49 -35.05
CA SER A 57 -13.72 27.67 -34.69
C SER A 57 -13.20 26.54 -33.78
N ALA A 58 -14.00 26.10 -32.81
CA ALA A 58 -13.61 24.98 -31.93
C ALA A 58 -13.58 23.62 -32.64
N TYR A 59 -14.45 23.39 -33.62
CA TYR A 59 -14.50 22.15 -34.40
C TYR A 59 -13.62 22.15 -35.65
N SER A 60 -13.00 23.29 -36.02
CA SER A 60 -11.99 23.34 -37.09
C SER A 60 -10.74 22.50 -36.75
N HIS A 61 -10.48 22.25 -35.46
CA HIS A 61 -9.43 21.35 -35.01
C HIS A 61 -9.89 19.89 -35.08
N VAL A 62 -9.98 19.35 -36.29
CA VAL A 62 -10.48 17.98 -36.58
C VAL A 62 -9.63 16.91 -35.88
N GLU A 63 -8.33 17.12 -35.75
CA GLU A 63 -7.38 16.25 -35.10
C GLU A 63 -7.66 16.10 -33.60
N GLU A 64 -8.36 17.04 -32.97
CA GLU A 64 -8.75 16.97 -31.56
C GLU A 64 -10.07 16.22 -31.35
N HIS A 65 -10.82 15.87 -32.41
CA HIS A 65 -12.10 15.21 -32.27
C HIS A 65 -11.94 13.85 -31.62
N ALA A 66 -12.69 13.63 -30.51
CA ALA A 66 -12.65 12.42 -29.69
C ALA A 66 -11.26 12.07 -29.10
N ALA A 67 -10.31 13.01 -29.12
CA ALA A 67 -8.94 12.76 -28.64
C ALA A 67 -8.92 12.32 -27.16
N GLU A 68 -9.77 12.88 -26.32
CA GLU A 68 -9.86 12.47 -24.90
C GLU A 68 -10.63 11.15 -24.72
N THR A 69 -11.60 10.88 -25.57
CA THR A 69 -12.34 9.59 -25.57
C THR A 69 -11.43 8.47 -26.09
N SER A 70 -10.64 8.75 -27.14
CA SER A 70 -9.66 7.82 -27.69
C SER A 70 -8.50 7.56 -26.70
N ALA A 71 -8.04 8.60 -25.99
CA ALA A 71 -7.04 8.46 -24.94
C ALA A 71 -7.58 7.69 -23.70
N ALA A 72 -8.87 7.89 -23.36
CA ALA A 72 -9.53 7.12 -22.30
C ALA A 72 -9.77 5.65 -22.73
N THR A 73 -10.09 5.40 -24.02
CA THR A 73 -10.24 4.04 -24.55
C THR A 73 -8.87 3.36 -24.77
N SER A 74 -7.82 4.09 -25.12
CA SER A 74 -6.48 3.51 -25.21
C SER A 74 -5.87 3.23 -23.83
N ARG A 75 -6.23 4.00 -22.78
CA ARG A 75 -5.93 3.64 -21.37
C ARG A 75 -6.73 2.42 -20.91
N LYS A 76 -7.92 2.16 -21.45
CA LYS A 76 -8.69 0.92 -21.23
C LYS A 76 -8.16 -0.27 -22.03
N LYS A 77 -7.37 -0.07 -23.08
CA LYS A 77 -6.75 -1.17 -23.87
C LYS A 77 -5.54 -1.81 -23.19
N GLY A 78 -5.06 -1.27 -22.06
CA GLY A 78 -3.95 -1.82 -21.26
C GLY A 78 -4.34 -2.35 -19.89
N GLY A 79 -5.61 -2.34 -19.49
CA GLY A 79 -6.03 -2.85 -18.17
C GLY A 79 -7.51 -3.12 -18.13
N GLY A 80 -7.90 -4.39 -18.04
CA GLY A 80 -9.22 -4.77 -17.57
C GLY A 80 -9.47 -4.22 -16.16
N PRO A 81 -10.73 -4.26 -15.65
CA PRO A 81 -10.99 -3.95 -14.25
C PRO A 81 -10.13 -4.87 -13.37
N LEU A 82 -9.64 -4.33 -12.24
CA LEU A 82 -8.94 -5.11 -11.24
C LEU A 82 -9.85 -6.27 -10.79
N ASP A 83 -9.41 -7.48 -11.03
CA ASP A 83 -10.02 -8.69 -10.47
C ASP A 83 -9.21 -9.07 -9.21
N VAL A 84 -9.67 -8.58 -8.06
CA VAL A 84 -9.03 -8.81 -6.76
C VAL A 84 -8.93 -10.30 -6.47
N VAL A 85 -10.01 -11.07 -6.73
CA VAL A 85 -10.07 -12.51 -6.45
C VAL A 85 -9.02 -13.27 -7.26
N ALA A 86 -8.89 -12.95 -8.55
CA ALA A 86 -7.90 -13.60 -9.41
C ALA A 86 -6.46 -13.26 -8.98
N VAL A 87 -6.20 -12.00 -8.57
CA VAL A 87 -4.86 -11.57 -8.08
C VAL A 87 -4.53 -12.25 -6.75
N GLU A 88 -5.47 -12.32 -5.82
CA GLU A 88 -5.30 -13.00 -4.53
C GLU A 88 -5.06 -14.51 -4.73
N ALA A 89 -5.83 -15.17 -5.60
CA ALA A 89 -5.62 -16.56 -5.95
C ALA A 89 -4.22 -16.79 -6.54
N TYR A 90 -3.80 -15.94 -7.47
CA TYR A 90 -2.45 -15.99 -8.08
C TYR A 90 -1.33 -15.90 -7.05
N ILE A 91 -1.46 -14.97 -6.09
CA ILE A 91 -0.49 -14.80 -5.01
C ILE A 91 -0.52 -16.02 -4.09
N SER A 92 -1.72 -16.44 -3.67
CA SER A 92 -1.92 -17.55 -2.74
C SER A 92 -1.43 -18.89 -3.27
N GLU A 93 -1.50 -19.14 -4.57
CA GLU A 93 -0.94 -20.36 -5.17
C GLU A 93 0.59 -20.44 -5.07
N ARG A 94 1.27 -19.32 -5.18
CA ARG A 94 2.72 -19.24 -5.36
C ARG A 94 3.48 -18.85 -4.12
N PHE A 95 2.83 -18.10 -3.21
CA PHE A 95 3.46 -17.50 -2.05
C PHE A 95 2.64 -17.71 -0.79
N LEU A 96 3.34 -17.72 0.33
CA LEU A 96 2.79 -17.51 1.67
C LEU A 96 3.05 -16.06 2.04
N THR A 97 2.04 -15.37 2.53
CA THR A 97 2.12 -13.98 2.99
C THR A 97 1.77 -13.88 4.46
N ARG A 98 2.40 -12.96 5.18
CA ARG A 98 2.05 -12.64 6.56
C ARG A 98 2.48 -11.22 6.89
N LYS A 99 1.74 -10.55 7.74
CA LYS A 99 2.09 -9.24 8.29
C LYS A 99 2.87 -9.42 9.59
N ASN A 100 4.10 -8.95 9.65
CA ASN A 100 4.87 -8.95 10.89
C ASN A 100 4.30 -7.90 11.85
N GLY A 101 3.65 -8.33 12.91
CA GLY A 101 2.96 -7.46 13.87
C GLY A 101 3.90 -6.57 14.69
N VAL A 102 5.18 -6.96 14.82
CA VAL A 102 6.19 -6.17 15.55
C VAL A 102 6.84 -5.12 14.66
N ARG A 103 7.13 -5.48 13.41
CA ARG A 103 7.84 -4.61 12.47
C ARG A 103 6.92 -3.83 11.53
N GLY A 104 5.63 -4.17 11.47
CA GLY A 104 4.62 -3.47 10.70
C GLY A 104 4.65 -3.69 9.18
N TYR A 105 5.58 -4.52 8.65
CA TYR A 105 5.65 -4.81 7.23
C TYR A 105 5.17 -6.22 6.89
N VAL A 106 4.84 -6.43 5.62
CA VAL A 106 4.48 -7.75 5.10
C VAL A 106 5.73 -8.55 4.74
N GLU A 107 5.72 -9.82 5.06
CA GLU A 107 6.71 -10.82 4.71
C GLU A 107 6.12 -11.83 3.73
N VAL A 108 6.96 -12.32 2.84
CA VAL A 108 6.59 -13.30 1.82
C VAL A 108 7.58 -14.46 1.79
N ALA A 109 7.06 -15.68 1.58
CA ALA A 109 7.84 -16.87 1.33
C ALA A 109 7.31 -17.62 0.10
N SER A 110 8.17 -18.24 -0.68
CA SER A 110 7.74 -19.07 -1.81
C SER A 110 7.15 -20.39 -1.31
N LYS A 111 6.02 -20.80 -1.89
CA LYS A 111 5.43 -22.13 -1.67
C LYS A 111 6.18 -23.26 -2.38
N LYS A 112 7.06 -22.93 -3.33
CA LYS A 112 7.89 -23.95 -3.98
C LYS A 112 8.80 -24.59 -2.92
N LYS A 113 8.48 -25.83 -2.54
CA LYS A 113 9.25 -26.59 -1.58
C LYS A 113 10.66 -26.85 -2.13
N ARG A 114 11.68 -26.45 -1.41
CA ARG A 114 13.04 -26.92 -1.57
C ARG A 114 13.28 -28.01 -0.52
N ASN A 115 13.23 -29.28 -0.93
CA ASN A 115 13.66 -30.43 -0.13
C ASN A 115 13.27 -30.43 1.37
N GLY A 116 11.99 -30.25 1.69
CA GLY A 116 11.51 -30.35 3.07
C GLY A 116 11.89 -29.19 4.01
N GLN A 117 12.57 -28.16 3.52
CA GLN A 117 12.94 -26.98 4.31
C GLN A 117 11.70 -26.14 4.68
N LYS A 118 11.70 -25.58 5.89
CA LYS A 118 10.68 -24.62 6.33
C LYS A 118 10.69 -23.38 5.43
N PRO A 119 9.53 -22.77 5.16
CA PRO A 119 9.45 -21.53 4.38
C PRO A 119 10.30 -20.42 5.00
N VAL A 120 11.14 -19.78 4.17
CA VAL A 120 11.94 -18.63 4.60
C VAL A 120 11.20 -17.36 4.21
N PHE A 121 10.66 -16.67 5.21
CA PHE A 121 9.98 -15.40 5.02
C PHE A 121 10.98 -14.25 4.89
N LYS A 122 10.74 -13.38 3.91
CA LYS A 122 11.54 -12.17 3.66
C LYS A 122 10.60 -10.97 3.54
N PRO A 123 11.04 -9.76 3.94
CA PRO A 123 10.26 -8.55 3.73
C PRO A 123 9.89 -8.35 2.26
N VAL A 124 8.66 -7.91 2.02
CA VAL A 124 8.23 -7.47 0.69
C VAL A 124 8.99 -6.20 0.32
N THR A 125 9.69 -6.23 -0.81
CA THR A 125 10.46 -5.12 -1.36
C THR A 125 9.82 -4.62 -2.66
N ASP A 126 10.17 -3.41 -3.10
CA ASP A 126 9.74 -2.90 -4.41
C ASP A 126 10.18 -3.81 -5.56
N TYR A 127 11.37 -4.40 -5.47
CA TYR A 127 11.83 -5.37 -6.45
C TYR A 127 10.88 -6.58 -6.55
N TRP A 128 10.43 -7.09 -5.40
CA TRP A 128 9.49 -8.22 -5.37
C TRP A 128 8.13 -7.82 -5.93
N VAL A 129 7.59 -6.65 -5.54
CA VAL A 129 6.30 -6.13 -6.06
C VAL A 129 6.36 -5.94 -7.57
N ASN A 130 7.44 -5.34 -8.10
CA ASN A 130 7.63 -5.13 -9.53
C ASN A 130 7.73 -6.47 -10.30
N SER A 131 8.41 -7.46 -9.71
CA SER A 131 8.53 -8.80 -10.29
C SER A 131 7.19 -9.53 -10.32
N LEU A 132 6.41 -9.45 -9.24
CA LEU A 132 5.06 -10.01 -9.17
C LEU A 132 4.12 -9.34 -10.17
N TRP A 133 4.10 -8.01 -10.20
CA TRP A 133 3.31 -7.22 -11.15
C TRP A 133 3.59 -7.65 -12.59
N ARG A 134 4.86 -7.76 -12.97
CA ARG A 134 5.27 -8.20 -14.30
C ARG A 134 4.79 -9.62 -14.61
N SER A 135 4.78 -10.51 -13.63
CA SER A 135 4.30 -11.89 -13.79
C SER A 135 2.77 -11.93 -13.94
N LEU A 136 2.03 -11.17 -13.13
CA LEU A 136 0.58 -11.03 -13.24
C LEU A 136 0.16 -10.54 -14.63
N LEU A 137 0.82 -9.49 -15.15
CA LEU A 137 0.52 -8.99 -16.49
C LEU A 137 0.78 -10.02 -17.60
N LYS A 138 1.85 -10.81 -17.49
CA LYS A 138 2.16 -11.88 -18.47
C LYS A 138 1.10 -12.97 -18.49
N ASP A 139 0.53 -13.27 -17.33
CA ASP A 139 -0.50 -14.28 -17.16
C ASP A 139 -1.93 -13.70 -17.35
N GLY A 140 -2.04 -12.44 -17.84
CA GLY A 140 -3.30 -11.80 -18.21
C GLY A 140 -4.06 -11.14 -17.06
N HIS A 141 -3.47 -11.03 -15.87
CA HIS A 141 -4.06 -10.36 -14.71
C HIS A 141 -3.65 -8.89 -14.66
N TYR A 142 -4.62 -8.00 -14.83
CA TYR A 142 -4.36 -6.55 -14.83
C TYR A 142 -4.52 -5.96 -13.42
N CYS A 143 -3.45 -5.40 -12.90
CA CYS A 143 -3.41 -4.69 -11.63
C CYS A 143 -2.31 -3.63 -11.63
N SER A 144 -2.38 -2.67 -10.72
CA SER A 144 -1.29 -1.71 -10.46
C SER A 144 -0.39 -2.19 -9.31
N HIS A 145 0.77 -1.57 -9.16
CA HIS A 145 1.64 -1.80 -8.00
C HIS A 145 0.95 -1.42 -6.68
N ASN A 146 0.09 -0.39 -6.71
CA ASN A 146 -0.66 0.04 -5.54
C ASN A 146 -1.74 -0.98 -5.16
N ASP A 147 -2.39 -1.63 -6.14
CA ASP A 147 -3.37 -2.68 -5.88
C ASP A 147 -2.70 -3.88 -5.20
N ILE A 148 -1.53 -4.31 -5.68
CA ILE A 148 -0.75 -5.38 -5.05
C ILE A 148 -0.40 -5.02 -3.60
N ARG A 149 0.09 -3.78 -3.36
CA ARG A 149 0.41 -3.34 -2.00
C ARG A 149 -0.83 -3.26 -1.11
N ALA A 150 -1.96 -2.78 -1.62
CA ALA A 150 -3.22 -2.70 -0.89
C ALA A 150 -3.71 -4.10 -0.48
N ILE A 151 -3.70 -5.08 -1.38
CA ILE A 151 -4.03 -6.47 -1.09
C ILE A 151 -3.10 -7.03 0.00
N LEU A 152 -1.79 -6.90 -0.17
CA LEU A 152 -0.81 -7.43 0.79
C LEU A 152 -0.89 -6.78 2.18
N MET A 153 -1.29 -5.52 2.27
CA MET A 153 -1.42 -4.78 3.54
C MET A 153 -2.82 -4.87 4.15
N SER A 154 -3.72 -5.67 3.56
CA SER A 154 -5.05 -5.97 4.09
C SER A 154 -5.04 -7.22 4.97
N ASP A 155 -6.22 -7.72 5.30
CA ASP A 155 -6.46 -9.00 5.98
C ASP A 155 -6.08 -10.24 5.14
N PHE A 156 -5.80 -10.07 3.86
CA PHE A 156 -5.21 -11.10 3.01
C PHE A 156 -3.88 -11.65 3.58
N SER A 157 -3.09 -10.81 4.27
CA SER A 157 -1.88 -11.22 4.97
C SER A 157 -2.13 -11.30 6.47
N GLU A 158 -2.36 -12.51 6.99
CA GLU A 158 -2.57 -12.74 8.42
C GLU A 158 -1.47 -12.15 9.28
N THR A 159 -1.86 -11.56 10.41
CA THR A 159 -0.89 -10.98 11.34
C THR A 159 -0.13 -12.07 12.10
N PHE A 160 1.19 -12.08 11.95
CA PHE A 160 2.13 -12.97 12.62
C PHE A 160 2.91 -12.20 13.68
N HIS A 161 2.87 -12.69 14.91
CA HIS A 161 3.64 -12.12 16.00
C HIS A 161 4.86 -13.01 16.31
N PRO A 162 6.08 -12.61 15.92
CA PRO A 162 7.27 -13.49 15.98
C PRO A 162 7.62 -13.94 17.41
N PHE A 163 7.52 -13.04 18.37
CA PHE A 163 7.80 -13.39 19.77
C PHE A 163 6.76 -14.34 20.36
N ARG A 164 5.47 -14.07 20.10
CA ARG A 164 4.38 -14.96 20.56
C ARG A 164 4.56 -16.36 19.99
N SER A 165 4.77 -16.46 18.69
CA SER A 165 4.99 -17.75 18.03
C SER A 165 6.23 -18.49 18.54
N TYR A 166 7.28 -17.74 18.89
CA TYR A 166 8.46 -18.33 19.53
C TYR A 166 8.14 -18.89 20.92
N PHE A 167 7.52 -18.10 21.79
CA PHE A 167 7.24 -18.51 23.16
C PHE A 167 6.19 -19.64 23.23
N GLU A 168 5.17 -19.59 22.39
CA GLU A 168 4.16 -20.67 22.30
C GLU A 168 4.73 -21.98 21.73
N GLY A 169 5.82 -21.91 20.96
CA GLY A 169 6.54 -23.06 20.41
C GLY A 169 7.55 -23.68 21.38
N LEU A 170 7.79 -23.08 22.56
CA LEU A 170 8.69 -23.65 23.57
C LEU A 170 8.02 -24.82 24.30
N ALA A 171 8.85 -25.74 24.77
CA ALA A 171 8.39 -26.80 25.66
C ALA A 171 7.80 -26.18 26.95
N PRO A 172 6.72 -26.73 27.50
CA PRO A 172 6.17 -26.26 28.77
C PRO A 172 7.21 -26.30 29.88
N TRP A 173 7.19 -25.29 30.76
CA TRP A 173 8.04 -25.33 31.94
C TRP A 173 7.61 -26.47 32.88
N ASP A 174 8.59 -27.15 33.49
CA ASP A 174 8.39 -28.27 34.43
C ASP A 174 7.76 -27.86 35.77
N GLY A 175 7.60 -26.55 36.01
CA GLY A 175 7.03 -25.98 37.25
C GLY A 175 7.98 -26.01 38.45
N VAL A 176 9.19 -26.55 38.33
CA VAL A 176 10.14 -26.76 39.41
C VAL A 176 11.48 -26.07 39.19
N THR A 177 12.05 -26.20 38.00
CA THR A 177 13.40 -25.73 37.68
C THR A 177 13.49 -24.19 37.63
N ASP A 178 14.31 -23.61 38.52
CA ASP A 178 14.60 -22.15 38.50
C ASP A 178 15.67 -21.80 37.46
N TRP A 179 15.27 -21.80 36.19
CA TRP A 179 16.17 -21.47 35.05
C TRP A 179 16.75 -20.06 35.16
N ILE A 180 15.99 -19.10 35.67
CA ILE A 180 16.45 -17.73 35.85
C ILE A 180 17.49 -17.64 36.94
N GLY A 181 17.28 -18.37 38.05
CA GLY A 181 18.26 -18.49 39.14
C GLY A 181 19.57 -19.11 38.66
N GLN A 182 19.49 -20.22 37.93
CA GLN A 182 20.68 -20.87 37.35
C GLN A 182 21.41 -19.91 36.41
N LEU A 183 20.70 -19.17 35.52
CA LEU A 183 21.32 -18.17 34.69
C LEU A 183 21.97 -17.04 35.53
N ALA A 184 21.32 -16.60 36.58
CA ALA A 184 21.89 -15.56 37.44
C ALA A 184 23.19 -16.01 38.11
N ASP A 185 23.28 -17.28 38.50
CA ASP A 185 24.47 -17.85 39.16
C ASP A 185 25.68 -18.00 38.25
N THR A 186 25.51 -17.91 36.94
CA THR A 186 26.63 -17.85 35.99
C THR A 186 27.43 -16.54 36.04
N VAL A 187 26.85 -15.50 36.67
CA VAL A 187 27.48 -14.18 36.77
C VAL A 187 27.97 -13.97 38.20
N GLY A 188 29.28 -14.01 38.39
CA GLY A 188 29.89 -13.71 39.68
C GLY A 188 29.64 -12.23 40.08
N THR A 189 29.07 -12.02 41.28
CA THR A 189 28.71 -10.68 41.77
C THR A 189 28.90 -10.56 43.28
N THR A 190 29.17 -9.36 43.75
CA THR A 190 29.29 -9.07 45.21
C THR A 190 27.94 -9.09 45.95
N ARG A 191 26.81 -9.08 45.23
CA ARG A 191 25.46 -9.06 45.76
C ARG A 191 24.55 -10.09 45.07
N PRO A 192 24.76 -11.41 45.23
CA PRO A 192 24.05 -12.43 44.46
C PRO A 192 22.52 -12.35 44.56
N ALA A 193 21.97 -12.16 45.71
CA ALA A 193 20.51 -12.08 45.93
C ALA A 193 19.89 -10.86 45.26
N PHE A 194 20.55 -9.71 45.33
CA PHE A 194 20.12 -8.48 44.62
C PHE A 194 20.18 -8.66 43.09
N TRP A 195 21.29 -9.19 42.62
CA TRP A 195 21.48 -9.49 41.20
C TRP A 195 20.40 -10.41 40.65
N ARG A 196 20.14 -11.53 41.32
CA ARG A 196 19.10 -12.50 40.96
C ARG A 196 17.71 -11.83 40.84
N GLY A 197 17.37 -10.99 41.84
CA GLY A 197 16.12 -10.23 41.82
C GLY A 197 16.02 -9.23 40.68
N CYS A 198 17.09 -8.51 40.37
CA CYS A 198 17.14 -7.56 39.26
C CYS A 198 17.04 -8.26 37.91
N LEU A 199 17.79 -9.34 37.67
CA LEU A 199 17.75 -10.13 36.47
C LEU A 199 16.37 -10.69 36.21
N LYS A 200 15.72 -11.28 37.24
CA LYS A 200 14.38 -11.83 37.11
C LYS A 200 13.35 -10.77 36.69
N ARG A 201 13.33 -9.62 37.35
CA ARG A 201 12.42 -8.51 37.00
C ARG A 201 12.67 -7.98 35.58
N TRP A 202 13.93 -7.84 35.23
CA TRP A 202 14.31 -7.34 33.88
C TRP A 202 13.86 -8.32 32.80
N LEU A 203 14.10 -9.63 32.93
CA LEU A 203 13.66 -10.64 32.00
C LEU A 203 12.13 -10.70 31.85
N ILE A 204 11.40 -10.60 32.96
CA ILE A 204 9.93 -10.56 32.93
C ILE A 204 9.46 -9.33 32.17
N ALA A 205 10.06 -8.15 32.42
CA ALA A 205 9.69 -6.92 31.73
C ALA A 205 10.04 -6.96 30.21
N GLN A 206 11.17 -7.62 29.85
CA GLN A 206 11.52 -7.84 28.43
C GLN A 206 10.50 -8.73 27.71
N VAL A 207 10.08 -9.83 28.35
CA VAL A 207 9.07 -10.73 27.77
C VAL A 207 7.72 -10.02 27.66
N ALA A 208 7.28 -9.33 28.71
CA ALA A 208 6.02 -8.58 28.69
C ALA A 208 6.01 -7.53 27.58
N GLY A 209 7.04 -6.70 27.47
CA GLY A 209 7.16 -5.68 26.42
C GLY A 209 7.27 -6.26 25.00
N SER A 210 7.75 -7.50 24.86
CA SER A 210 7.80 -8.16 23.54
C SER A 210 6.48 -8.84 23.15
N MET A 211 5.62 -9.17 24.12
CA MET A 211 4.36 -9.89 23.90
C MET A 211 3.15 -8.97 23.76
N GLU A 212 3.15 -7.84 24.44
CA GLU A 212 2.02 -6.92 24.52
C GLU A 212 2.37 -5.52 23.99
N LEU A 213 1.57 -5.03 23.04
CA LEU A 213 1.65 -3.65 22.59
C LEU A 213 1.26 -2.70 23.73
N GLY A 214 2.13 -1.75 24.06
CA GLY A 214 1.88 -0.74 25.10
C GLY A 214 2.51 -1.05 26.45
N VAL A 215 3.16 -2.20 26.64
CA VAL A 215 4.01 -2.44 27.82
C VAL A 215 5.42 -1.91 27.52
N GLU A 216 5.72 -0.75 28.08
CA GLU A 216 7.03 -0.13 27.91
C GLU A 216 7.97 -0.58 29.04
N ASN A 217 9.16 -1.05 28.67
CA ASN A 217 10.22 -1.36 29.63
C ASN A 217 11.31 -0.29 29.57
N HIS A 218 11.31 0.60 30.57
CA HIS A 218 12.30 1.65 30.70
C HIS A 218 13.55 1.24 31.51
N THR A 219 13.68 -0.04 31.86
CA THR A 219 14.80 -0.52 32.68
C THR A 219 15.96 -1.04 31.84
N ILE A 220 17.16 -0.68 32.21
CA ILE A 220 18.40 -1.15 31.61
C ILE A 220 19.13 -2.02 32.63
N LEU A 221 19.56 -3.21 32.20
CA LEU A 221 20.40 -4.08 33.01
C LEU A 221 21.86 -3.63 32.84
N LEU A 222 22.45 -3.05 33.88
CA LEU A 222 23.82 -2.55 33.87
C LEU A 222 24.76 -3.53 34.60
N LEU A 223 25.77 -4.06 33.87
CA LEU A 223 26.85 -4.84 34.45
C LEU A 223 28.08 -3.93 34.64
N ALA A 224 28.39 -3.57 35.89
CA ALA A 224 29.54 -2.76 36.23
C ALA A 224 30.63 -3.64 36.89
N GLY A 225 31.89 -3.37 36.56
CA GLY A 225 33.02 -4.12 37.11
C GLY A 225 34.35 -3.68 36.52
N GLY A 226 35.45 -4.16 37.08
CA GLY A 226 36.81 -3.88 36.59
C GLY A 226 37.06 -4.35 35.16
N GLN A 227 38.16 -3.92 34.57
CA GLN A 227 38.58 -4.33 33.23
C GLN A 227 38.96 -5.81 33.20
N GLY A 228 38.66 -6.53 32.10
CA GLY A 228 39.04 -7.93 31.93
C GLY A 228 38.12 -8.96 32.60
N LEU A 229 36.96 -8.57 33.12
CA LEU A 229 36.00 -9.47 33.79
C LEU A 229 34.95 -10.09 32.86
N GLY A 230 35.18 -10.12 31.55
CA GLY A 230 34.28 -10.80 30.59
C GLY A 230 32.92 -10.16 30.43
N LYS A 231 32.81 -8.82 30.53
CA LYS A 231 31.53 -8.08 30.36
C LYS A 231 31.14 -7.86 28.89
N THR A 232 32.00 -8.11 27.93
CA THR A 232 31.84 -7.99 26.48
C THR A 232 31.88 -9.34 25.82
#